data_8dd1235d7d6cdf981e8743b33f05d6a3
#
_entry.id   8dd1235d7d6cdf981e8743b33f05d6a3
#
_cell.length_a   1.000
_cell.length_b   1.000
_cell.length_c   1.000
_cell.angle_alpha   90.00
_cell.angle_beta   90.00
_cell.angle_gamma   90.00
#
_symmetry.space_group_name_H-M   'P 1'
#
loop_
_entity.id
_entity.type
_entity.pdbx_description
1 polymer ?
#
loop_
_entity_poly.entity_id
_entity_poly.type
_entity_poly.pdbx_seq_one_letter_code
_entity_poly.pdbx_strand_id
1 'polypeptide(L)'
;MCGRYYIEADDTPEELRRLLEEAEERAGEPMPTGEIAPGRATAVVAASRTDRRPAAFAMRWGYPIEGGRLLINARSETAARKPMFADSLRARRCLIPASAWFEWDHRAKPPAKHRITPREERWFFLAGLYRLRGAADAEYTILTREAAGGLHDLHPRMPVALSADTAAAWLDPAADPERLILDSALTDTAWVPVREPGGAAQLSFLEA
;
A
#
# COMPACT_ATOMS: atom_id res chain seq x y z
N MET A 1 4.51 -9.52 6.24
CA MET A 1 4.89 -8.44 5.30
C MET A 1 3.80 -8.32 4.25
N CYS A 2 3.28 -7.12 4.02
CA CYS A 2 2.19 -6.89 3.06
C CYS A 2 2.62 -7.30 1.64
N GLY A 3 2.33 -8.52 1.26
CA GLY A 3 2.63 -9.08 -0.06
C GLY A 3 1.39 -9.26 -0.93
N ARG A 4 0.21 -8.92 -0.41
CA ARG A 4 -1.09 -8.90 -1.08
C ARG A 4 -1.97 -7.87 -0.42
N TYR A 5 -2.73 -7.11 -1.20
CA TYR A 5 -3.82 -6.31 -0.69
C TYR A 5 -5.08 -6.51 -1.55
N TYR A 6 -6.19 -5.96 -1.13
CA TYR A 6 -7.49 -6.17 -1.76
C TYR A 6 -8.15 -4.84 -2.06
N ILE A 7 -8.71 -4.71 -3.24
CA ILE A 7 -9.61 -3.62 -3.62
C ILE A 7 -10.99 -4.23 -3.81
N GLU A 8 -11.99 -3.73 -3.08
CA GLU A 8 -13.37 -4.23 -3.20
C GLU A 8 -13.86 -4.15 -4.64
N ALA A 9 -14.37 -5.27 -5.15
CA ALA A 9 -14.88 -5.39 -6.52
C ALA A 9 -16.40 -5.24 -6.58
N ASP A 10 -17.05 -5.87 -5.58
CA ASP A 10 -18.50 -5.82 -5.45
C ASP A 10 -18.85 -4.74 -4.44
N ASP A 11 -19.86 -3.91 -4.73
CA ASP A 11 -20.28 -2.81 -3.85
C ASP A 11 -19.14 -1.84 -3.47
N THR A 12 -18.29 -1.51 -4.45
CA THR A 12 -17.18 -0.55 -4.29
C THR A 12 -17.69 0.81 -3.82
N PRO A 13 -17.17 1.39 -2.72
CA PRO A 13 -17.50 2.74 -2.29
C PRO A 13 -17.31 3.77 -3.39
N GLU A 14 -18.20 4.75 -3.47
CA GLU A 14 -18.24 5.75 -4.55
C GLU A 14 -16.90 6.49 -4.71
N GLU A 15 -16.27 6.88 -3.60
CA GLU A 15 -14.98 7.58 -3.61
C GLU A 15 -13.87 6.70 -4.17
N LEU A 16 -13.86 5.42 -3.79
CA LEU A 16 -12.88 4.45 -4.29
C LEU A 16 -13.10 4.19 -5.79
N ARG A 17 -14.35 4.05 -6.22
CA ARG A 17 -14.71 3.87 -7.63
C ARG A 17 -14.21 5.03 -8.50
N ARG A 18 -14.41 6.28 -8.06
CA ARG A 18 -13.91 7.48 -8.77
C ARG A 18 -12.40 7.48 -8.93
N LEU A 19 -11.65 7.04 -7.93
CA LEU A 19 -10.18 6.92 -8.03
C LEU A 19 -9.77 5.87 -9.07
N LEU A 20 -10.48 4.74 -9.13
CA LEU A 20 -10.23 3.72 -10.14
C LEU A 20 -10.52 4.24 -11.55
N GLU A 21 -11.70 4.84 -11.77
CA GLU A 21 -12.12 5.44 -13.04
C GLU A 21 -11.14 6.52 -13.52
N GLU A 22 -10.69 7.41 -12.64
CA GLU A 22 -9.70 8.44 -12.97
C GLU A 22 -8.35 7.85 -13.41
N ALA A 23 -7.90 6.78 -12.75
CA ALA A 23 -6.68 6.08 -13.14
C ALA A 23 -6.84 5.34 -14.48
N GLU A 24 -7.99 4.71 -14.73
CA GLU A 24 -8.35 4.04 -15.97
C GLU A 24 -8.36 5.02 -17.17
N GLU A 25 -9.02 6.17 -17.01
CA GLU A 25 -9.05 7.21 -18.05
C GLU A 25 -7.64 7.66 -18.46
N ARG A 26 -6.72 7.80 -17.49
CA ARG A 26 -5.34 8.22 -17.78
C ARG A 26 -4.49 7.10 -18.37
N ALA A 27 -4.72 5.87 -17.96
CA ALA A 27 -3.96 4.70 -18.43
C ALA A 27 -4.47 4.15 -19.77
N GLY A 28 -5.74 4.38 -20.10
CA GLY A 28 -6.41 3.78 -21.24
C GLY A 28 -6.71 2.28 -21.08
N GLU A 29 -6.65 1.77 -19.84
CA GLU A 29 -6.93 0.37 -19.51
C GLU A 29 -7.61 0.24 -18.13
N PRO A 30 -8.41 -0.82 -17.90
CA PRO A 30 -9.08 -1.04 -16.63
C PRO A 30 -8.11 -1.25 -15.47
N MET A 31 -8.41 -0.68 -14.31
CA MET A 31 -7.67 -0.92 -13.08
C MET A 31 -8.13 -2.22 -12.42
N PRO A 32 -7.20 -3.06 -11.95
CA PRO A 32 -7.56 -4.31 -11.30
C PRO A 32 -8.23 -4.07 -9.95
N THR A 33 -9.25 -4.88 -9.67
CA THR A 33 -9.89 -5.02 -8.36
C THR A 33 -9.68 -6.44 -7.83
N GLY A 34 -10.22 -6.75 -6.66
CA GLY A 34 -9.98 -8.02 -5.99
C GLY A 34 -8.61 -8.10 -5.34
N GLU A 35 -8.01 -9.27 -5.34
CA GLU A 35 -6.68 -9.51 -4.75
C GLU A 35 -5.56 -9.01 -5.68
N ILE A 36 -4.80 -8.05 -5.20
CA ILE A 36 -3.69 -7.43 -5.92
C ILE A 36 -2.37 -8.08 -5.52
N ALA A 37 -1.62 -8.52 -6.53
CA ALA A 37 -0.28 -9.08 -6.40
C ALA A 37 0.81 -8.09 -6.85
N PRO A 38 2.04 -8.19 -6.32
CA PRO A 38 3.18 -7.42 -6.81
C PRO A 38 3.41 -7.57 -8.32
N GLY A 39 3.93 -6.52 -8.94
CA GLY A 39 4.17 -6.45 -10.39
C GLY A 39 2.96 -5.98 -11.20
N ARG A 40 1.77 -5.89 -10.61
CA ARG A 40 0.56 -5.35 -11.27
C ARG A 40 0.59 -3.82 -11.27
N ALA A 41 0.09 -3.22 -12.35
CA ALA A 41 -0.28 -1.80 -12.37
C ALA A 41 -1.63 -1.66 -11.68
N THR A 42 -1.77 -0.65 -10.83
CA THR A 42 -2.98 -0.39 -10.03
C THR A 42 -3.19 1.11 -9.87
N ALA A 43 -4.39 1.52 -9.48
CA ALA A 43 -4.68 2.91 -9.16
C ALA A 43 -3.89 3.35 -7.91
N VAL A 44 -3.20 4.47 -8.03
CA VAL A 44 -2.39 5.09 -6.96
C VAL A 44 -2.61 6.60 -6.99
N VAL A 45 -2.93 7.20 -5.86
CA VAL A 45 -3.11 8.65 -5.75
C VAL A 45 -1.78 9.32 -5.42
N ALA A 46 -1.41 10.32 -6.19
CA ALA A 46 -0.20 11.12 -5.97
C ALA A 46 -0.44 12.59 -6.36
N ALA A 47 0.42 13.48 -5.89
CA ALA A 47 0.36 14.87 -6.32
C ALA A 47 0.72 14.99 -7.81
N SER A 48 -0.20 15.52 -8.60
CA SER A 48 0.00 15.80 -10.03
C SER A 48 1.23 16.69 -10.25
N ARG A 49 1.97 16.44 -11.31
CA ARG A 49 3.16 17.23 -11.64
C ARG A 49 2.82 18.62 -12.20
N THR A 50 1.61 18.77 -12.73
CA THR A 50 1.17 19.99 -13.41
C THR A 50 0.65 21.04 -12.44
N ASP A 51 -0.25 20.63 -11.53
CA ASP A 51 -0.97 21.55 -10.64
C ASP A 51 -0.85 21.22 -9.16
N ARG A 52 -0.10 20.15 -8.83
CA ARG A 52 0.14 19.64 -7.47
C ARG A 52 -1.11 19.13 -6.75
N ARG A 53 -2.24 19.04 -7.42
CA ARG A 53 -3.45 18.45 -6.84
C ARG A 53 -3.35 16.93 -6.77
N PRO A 54 -3.95 16.29 -5.76
CA PRO A 54 -4.10 14.84 -5.73
C PRO A 54 -4.83 14.34 -6.99
N ALA A 55 -4.29 13.31 -7.61
CA ALA A 55 -4.87 12.67 -8.79
C ALA A 55 -4.51 11.19 -8.81
N ALA A 56 -5.37 10.35 -9.39
CA ALA A 56 -5.14 8.93 -9.51
C ALA A 56 -4.39 8.59 -10.81
N PHE A 57 -3.40 7.72 -10.70
CA PHE A 57 -2.54 7.26 -11.79
C PHE A 57 -2.38 5.74 -11.74
N ALA A 58 -2.20 5.10 -12.87
CA ALA A 58 -1.74 3.71 -12.90
C ALA A 58 -0.24 3.65 -12.59
N MET A 59 0.15 2.90 -11.55
CA MET A 59 1.54 2.68 -11.18
C MET A 59 1.78 1.20 -10.89
N ARG A 60 2.97 0.68 -11.21
CA ARG A 60 3.34 -0.71 -10.99
C ARG A 60 3.83 -0.94 -9.57
N TRP A 61 3.29 -1.98 -8.91
CA TRP A 61 3.72 -2.34 -7.56
C TRP A 61 5.05 -3.10 -7.56
N GLY A 62 6.04 -2.51 -6.89
CA GLY A 62 7.37 -3.06 -6.68
C GLY A 62 8.44 -2.44 -7.59
N TYR A 63 9.55 -2.05 -6.97
CA TYR A 63 10.73 -1.59 -7.68
C TYR A 63 11.54 -2.78 -8.19
N PRO A 64 11.73 -2.97 -9.50
CA PRO A 64 12.64 -3.97 -10.00
C PRO A 64 14.06 -3.75 -9.45
N ILE A 65 14.63 -4.82 -8.94
CA ILE A 65 16.02 -4.89 -8.45
C ILE A 65 16.75 -6.02 -9.18
N GLU A 66 18.06 -6.10 -8.97
CA GLU A 66 18.90 -7.11 -9.56
C GLU A 66 18.38 -8.53 -9.31
N GLY A 67 18.51 -9.42 -10.30
CA GLY A 67 18.02 -10.79 -10.23
C GLY A 67 16.51 -10.93 -10.49
N GLY A 68 15.85 -9.94 -11.10
CA GLY A 68 14.43 -10.02 -11.50
C GLY A 68 13.45 -9.96 -10.34
N ARG A 69 13.90 -9.63 -9.14
CA ARG A 69 13.07 -9.50 -7.94
C ARG A 69 12.42 -8.13 -7.86
N LEU A 70 11.33 -8.05 -7.08
CA LEU A 70 10.62 -6.80 -6.82
C LEU A 70 10.77 -6.40 -5.36
N LEU A 71 11.15 -5.16 -5.13
CA LEU A 71 11.16 -4.53 -3.81
C LEU A 71 9.78 -3.89 -3.58
N ILE A 72 8.91 -4.63 -2.93
CA ILE A 72 7.49 -4.30 -2.78
C ILE A 72 7.17 -3.49 -1.53
N ASN A 73 8.07 -3.51 -0.54
CA ASN A 73 7.91 -2.79 0.72
C ASN A 73 9.17 -2.01 1.09
N ALA A 74 8.99 -0.90 1.80
CA ALA A 74 10.05 -0.13 2.42
C ALA A 74 9.75 0.06 3.91
N ARG A 75 10.73 -0.17 4.78
CA ARG A 75 10.57 0.04 6.22
C ARG A 75 10.55 1.53 6.53
N SER A 76 9.48 2.01 7.15
CA SER A 76 9.32 3.42 7.49
C SER A 76 10.45 3.94 8.38
N GLU A 77 10.93 3.12 9.30
CA GLU A 77 11.99 3.46 10.27
C GLU A 77 13.35 3.74 9.62
N THR A 78 13.54 3.28 8.39
CA THR A 78 14.82 3.42 7.67
C THR A 78 14.70 4.12 6.33
N ALA A 79 13.50 4.38 5.84
CA ALA A 79 13.26 4.94 4.51
C ALA A 79 13.96 6.28 4.29
N ALA A 80 13.99 7.16 5.30
CA ALA A 80 14.66 8.46 5.22
C ALA A 80 16.19 8.35 5.03
N ARG A 81 16.79 7.24 5.45
CA ARG A 81 18.26 7.04 5.42
C ARG A 81 18.73 6.18 4.24
N LYS A 82 17.84 5.42 3.62
CA LYS A 82 18.16 4.56 2.47
C LYS A 82 18.12 5.37 1.18
N PRO A 83 19.22 5.46 0.39
CA PRO A 83 19.26 6.24 -0.85
C PRO A 83 18.13 5.89 -1.83
N MET A 84 17.72 4.62 -1.86
CA MET A 84 16.63 4.15 -2.74
C MET A 84 15.28 4.80 -2.42
N PHE A 85 15.03 5.22 -1.19
CA PHE A 85 13.75 5.70 -0.70
C PHE A 85 13.74 7.16 -0.24
N ALA A 86 14.89 7.68 0.20
CA ALA A 86 14.99 9.00 0.84
C ALA A 86 14.39 10.13 -0.01
N ASP A 87 14.72 10.16 -1.31
CA ASP A 87 14.19 11.18 -2.22
C ASP A 87 12.69 11.01 -2.48
N SER A 88 12.22 9.76 -2.53
CA SER A 88 10.80 9.49 -2.70
C SER A 88 10.00 9.83 -1.44
N LEU A 89 10.55 9.58 -0.25
CA LEU A 89 9.92 9.96 1.00
C LEU A 89 9.76 11.48 1.14
N ARG A 90 10.71 12.26 0.62
CA ARG A 90 10.64 13.73 0.64
C ARG A 90 9.66 14.30 -0.39
N ALA A 91 9.63 13.76 -1.62
CA ALA A 91 9.02 14.45 -2.76
C ALA A 91 8.07 13.60 -3.60
N ARG A 92 7.99 12.30 -3.39
CA ARG A 92 7.21 11.36 -4.21
C ARG A 92 6.46 10.35 -3.34
N ARG A 93 5.69 10.89 -2.42
CA ARG A 93 4.75 10.11 -1.60
C ARG A 93 3.48 9.83 -2.39
N CYS A 94 2.87 8.68 -2.15
CA CYS A 94 1.63 8.29 -2.79
C CYS A 94 0.73 7.51 -1.81
N LEU A 95 -0.52 7.36 -2.20
CA LEU A 95 -1.56 6.67 -1.47
C LEU A 95 -2.08 5.53 -2.33
N ILE A 96 -2.09 4.32 -1.79
CA ILE A 96 -2.61 3.14 -2.45
C ILE A 96 -3.97 2.82 -1.83
N PRO A 97 -5.09 2.95 -2.57
CA PRO A 97 -6.40 2.60 -2.04
C PRO A 97 -6.51 1.10 -1.82
N ALA A 98 -7.06 0.69 -0.69
CA ALA A 98 -7.23 -0.70 -0.31
C ALA A 98 -8.46 -0.88 0.59
N SER A 99 -9.10 -2.05 0.51
CA SER A 99 -10.17 -2.46 1.41
C SER A 99 -9.69 -3.49 2.44
N ALA A 100 -8.56 -4.16 2.17
CA ALA A 100 -7.91 -5.10 3.06
C ALA A 100 -6.45 -5.33 2.64
N TRP A 101 -5.68 -5.97 3.50
CA TRP A 101 -4.45 -6.64 3.10
C TRP A 101 -4.42 -8.06 3.64
N PHE A 102 -3.44 -8.86 3.18
CA PHE A 102 -3.31 -10.26 3.60
C PHE A 102 -1.97 -10.50 4.28
N GLU A 103 -2.02 -11.32 5.33
CA GLU A 103 -0.86 -11.89 6.01
C GLU A 103 -1.03 -13.39 6.20
N TRP A 104 0.08 -14.12 6.36
CA TRP A 104 0.08 -15.57 6.53
C TRP A 104 0.59 -15.95 7.92
N ASP A 105 -0.25 -16.65 8.67
CA ASP A 105 0.17 -17.26 9.92
C ASP A 105 1.00 -18.52 9.63
N HIS A 106 2.31 -18.38 9.74
CA HIS A 106 3.26 -19.47 9.53
C HIS A 106 3.34 -20.46 10.68
N ARG A 107 2.67 -20.22 11.81
CA ARG A 107 2.52 -21.18 12.92
C ARG A 107 1.58 -22.31 12.52
N ALA A 108 0.62 -22.06 11.65
CA ALA A 108 -0.22 -23.08 11.05
C ALA A 108 0.52 -23.85 9.94
N LYS A 109 0.16 -25.13 9.76
CA LYS A 109 0.70 -26.00 8.69
C LYS A 109 -0.45 -26.64 7.91
N PRO A 110 -0.68 -26.27 6.64
CA PRO A 110 -0.01 -25.21 5.87
C PRO A 110 -0.25 -23.81 6.48
N PRO A 111 0.55 -22.80 6.10
CA PRO A 111 0.34 -21.43 6.55
C PRO A 111 -1.08 -20.95 6.28
N ALA A 112 -1.69 -20.33 7.28
CA ALA A 112 -3.06 -19.85 7.19
C ALA A 112 -3.09 -18.41 6.70
N LYS A 113 -3.77 -18.15 5.58
CA LYS A 113 -3.99 -16.81 5.04
C LYS A 113 -5.06 -16.08 5.87
N HIS A 114 -4.78 -14.85 6.25
CA HIS A 114 -5.72 -13.97 6.94
C HIS A 114 -5.94 -12.71 6.12
N ARG A 115 -7.20 -12.34 5.95
CA ARG A 115 -7.64 -11.06 5.42
C ARG A 115 -7.77 -10.10 6.60
N ILE A 116 -7.13 -8.94 6.51
CA ILE A 116 -7.13 -7.93 7.57
C ILE A 116 -7.88 -6.72 7.03
N THR A 117 -8.98 -6.37 7.67
CA THR A 117 -9.87 -5.26 7.28
C THR A 117 -9.91 -4.22 8.40
N PRO A 118 -10.20 -2.95 8.09
CA PRO A 118 -10.55 -1.98 9.12
C PRO A 118 -11.87 -2.39 9.79
N ARG A 119 -12.04 -2.01 11.06
CA ARG A 119 -13.23 -2.35 11.86
C ARG A 119 -14.46 -1.52 11.46
N GLU A 120 -14.25 -0.24 11.20
CA GLU A 120 -15.31 0.74 11.01
C GLU A 120 -15.40 1.26 9.57
N GLU A 121 -14.27 1.37 8.90
CA GLU A 121 -14.19 1.89 7.53
C GLU A 121 -14.29 0.76 6.49
N ARG A 122 -14.83 1.06 5.33
CA ARG A 122 -14.93 0.09 4.22
C ARG A 122 -13.67 0.03 3.37
N TRP A 123 -12.85 1.08 3.40
CA TRP A 123 -11.60 1.20 2.68
C TRP A 123 -10.69 2.24 3.35
N PHE A 124 -9.42 2.23 3.01
CA PHE A 124 -8.38 3.08 3.58
C PHE A 124 -7.25 3.27 2.56
N PHE A 125 -6.28 4.08 2.93
CA PHE A 125 -5.07 4.22 2.13
C PHE A 125 -3.88 3.50 2.77
N LEU A 126 -3.08 2.83 1.95
CA LEU A 126 -1.74 2.41 2.31
C LEU A 126 -0.77 3.53 1.91
N ALA A 127 0.12 3.93 2.83
CA ALA A 127 1.17 4.89 2.54
C ALA A 127 2.21 4.26 1.63
N GLY A 128 2.57 4.95 0.57
CA GLY A 128 3.55 4.50 -0.39
C GLY A 128 4.54 5.56 -0.82
N LEU A 129 5.58 5.08 -1.49
CA LEU A 129 6.57 5.89 -2.17
C LEU A 129 6.59 5.49 -3.64
N TYR A 130 6.77 6.45 -4.54
CA TYR A 130 6.91 6.11 -5.96
C TYR A 130 8.19 6.67 -6.56
N ARG A 131 8.60 6.07 -7.67
CA ARG A 131 9.66 6.57 -8.53
C ARG A 131 9.22 6.51 -9.99
N LEU A 132 9.84 7.34 -10.82
CA LEU A 132 9.60 7.34 -12.26
C LEU A 132 10.71 6.55 -12.97
N ARG A 133 10.33 5.69 -13.91
CA ARG A 133 11.22 5.06 -14.89
C ARG A 133 10.91 5.63 -16.27
N GLY A 134 11.63 6.71 -16.63
CA GLY A 134 11.35 7.42 -17.87
C GLY A 134 10.12 8.35 -17.76
N ALA A 135 9.48 8.63 -18.88
CA ALA A 135 8.44 9.68 -18.96
C ALA A 135 7.05 9.21 -18.52
N ALA A 136 6.73 7.93 -18.73
CA ALA A 136 5.38 7.39 -18.54
C ALA A 136 5.27 6.30 -17.46
N ASP A 137 6.36 5.62 -17.12
CA ASP A 137 6.33 4.49 -16.20
C ASP A 137 6.59 4.94 -14.76
N ALA A 138 5.66 4.67 -13.87
CA ALA A 138 5.80 4.87 -12.45
C ALA A 138 5.72 3.54 -11.70
N GLU A 139 6.58 3.40 -10.69
CA GLU A 139 6.62 2.23 -9.81
C GLU A 139 6.44 2.70 -8.37
N TYR A 140 5.72 1.92 -7.57
CA TYR A 140 5.54 2.23 -6.15
C TYR A 140 5.95 1.08 -5.24
N THR A 141 6.23 1.42 -3.99
CA THR A 141 6.46 0.49 -2.89
C THR A 141 5.61 0.92 -1.69
N ILE A 142 5.13 -0.05 -0.91
CA ILE A 142 4.30 0.20 0.27
C ILE A 142 5.22 0.39 1.48
N LEU A 143 4.97 1.44 2.28
CA LEU A 143 5.65 1.60 3.56
C LEU A 143 5.10 0.60 4.57
N THR A 144 6.00 0.01 5.34
CA THR A 144 5.65 -0.89 6.44
C THR A 144 6.24 -0.37 7.74
N ARG A 145 5.59 -0.73 8.85
CA ARG A 145 6.00 -0.44 10.23
C ARG A 145 5.96 -1.71 11.07
N GLU A 146 6.45 -1.64 12.29
CA GLU A 146 6.23 -2.69 13.28
C GLU A 146 4.73 -2.89 13.49
N ALA A 147 4.30 -4.15 13.53
CA ALA A 147 2.91 -4.48 13.75
C ALA A 147 2.52 -4.15 15.19
N ALA A 148 1.30 -3.65 15.34
CA ALA A 148 0.77 -3.23 16.61
C ALA A 148 -0.21 -4.30 17.13
N GLY A 149 -0.22 -4.55 18.47
CA GLY A 149 -1.15 -5.41 19.20
C GLY A 149 -1.27 -6.83 18.68
N GLY A 150 -2.51 -7.30 18.56
CA GLY A 150 -2.80 -8.67 18.14
C GLY A 150 -2.34 -9.01 16.71
N LEU A 151 -2.03 -8.03 15.88
CA LEU A 151 -1.46 -8.26 14.55
C LEU A 151 -0.01 -8.73 14.63
N HIS A 152 0.74 -8.35 15.68
CA HIS A 152 2.11 -8.78 15.89
C HIS A 152 2.22 -10.32 15.99
N ASP A 153 1.22 -10.96 16.58
CA ASP A 153 1.17 -12.43 16.66
C ASP A 153 1.00 -13.11 15.30
N LEU A 154 0.37 -12.41 14.35
CA LEU A 154 0.18 -12.88 13.00
C LEU A 154 1.44 -12.65 12.14
N HIS A 155 1.97 -11.45 12.17
CA HIS A 155 3.19 -11.05 11.47
C HIS A 155 3.84 -9.83 12.16
N PRO A 156 5.20 -9.78 12.33
CA PRO A 156 5.86 -8.68 13.04
C PRO A 156 5.80 -7.34 12.33
N ARG A 157 5.38 -7.31 11.06
CA ARG A 157 5.25 -6.10 10.26
C ARG A 157 3.81 -5.94 9.76
N MET A 158 3.38 -4.67 9.63
CA MET A 158 2.14 -4.28 9.00
C MET A 158 2.37 -3.10 8.04
N PRO A 159 1.52 -2.88 7.02
CA PRO A 159 1.60 -1.67 6.22
C PRO A 159 1.28 -0.43 7.06
N VAL A 160 1.83 0.71 6.67
CA VAL A 160 1.40 2.02 7.21
C VAL A 160 0.06 2.35 6.57
N ALA A 161 -1.01 2.21 7.33
CA ALA A 161 -2.36 2.53 6.91
C ALA A 161 -2.75 3.94 7.37
N LEU A 162 -3.37 4.71 6.49
CA LEU A 162 -3.76 6.10 6.70
C LEU A 162 -5.29 6.22 6.64
N SER A 163 -5.87 6.96 7.57
CA SER A 163 -7.26 7.40 7.46
C SER A 163 -7.41 8.46 6.35
N ALA A 164 -8.64 8.74 5.95
CA ALA A 164 -8.93 9.80 4.98
C ALA A 164 -8.36 11.17 5.43
N ASP A 165 -8.44 11.48 6.72
CA ASP A 165 -7.97 12.75 7.29
C ASP A 165 -6.44 12.90 7.20
N THR A 166 -5.68 11.83 7.38
CA THR A 166 -4.21 11.85 7.29
C THR A 166 -3.69 11.70 5.86
N ALA A 167 -4.51 11.20 4.95
CA ALA A 167 -4.13 10.95 3.55
C ALA A 167 -3.76 12.25 2.81
N ALA A 168 -4.53 13.33 2.98
CA ALA A 168 -4.24 14.61 2.35
C ALA A 168 -2.89 15.18 2.82
N ALA A 169 -2.62 15.12 4.13
CA ALA A 169 -1.34 15.55 4.71
C ALA A 169 -0.17 14.68 4.22
N TRP A 170 -0.38 13.39 3.96
CA TRP A 170 0.65 12.52 3.43
C TRP A 170 1.16 12.96 2.05
N LEU A 171 0.30 13.51 1.21
CA LEU A 171 0.68 14.01 -0.12
C LEU A 171 1.33 15.41 -0.10
N ASP A 172 1.21 16.15 1.00
CA ASP A 172 1.84 17.47 1.14
C ASP A 172 3.34 17.33 1.39
N PRO A 173 4.23 17.74 0.47
CA PRO A 173 5.67 17.63 0.64
C PRO A 173 6.22 18.45 1.83
N ALA A 174 5.48 19.44 2.33
CA ALA A 174 5.86 20.23 3.49
C ALA A 174 5.59 19.51 4.81
N ALA A 175 4.71 18.51 4.82
CA ALA A 175 4.41 17.75 6.03
C ALA A 175 5.53 16.76 6.38
N ASP A 176 5.83 16.65 7.67
CA ASP A 176 6.81 15.70 8.18
C ASP A 176 6.28 14.25 8.07
N PRO A 177 6.87 13.41 7.19
CA PRO A 177 6.39 12.06 6.99
C PRO A 177 6.60 11.15 8.20
N GLU A 178 7.64 11.35 9.00
CA GLU A 178 7.90 10.51 10.18
C GLU A 178 6.84 10.77 11.25
N ARG A 179 6.46 12.02 11.45
CA ARG A 179 5.37 12.38 12.36
C ARG A 179 4.03 11.83 11.87
N LEU A 180 3.72 11.96 10.57
CA LEU A 180 2.48 11.41 10.00
C LEU A 180 2.40 9.88 10.16
N ILE A 181 3.52 9.16 10.03
CA ILE A 181 3.57 7.71 10.27
C ILE A 181 3.30 7.37 11.72
N LEU A 182 3.82 8.14 12.65
CA LEU A 182 3.58 7.94 14.08
C LEU A 182 2.13 8.25 14.47
N ASP A 183 1.61 9.37 13.98
CA ASP A 183 0.25 9.84 14.28
C ASP A 183 -0.82 9.00 13.57
N SER A 184 -0.49 8.38 12.42
CA SER A 184 -1.38 7.49 11.66
C SER A 184 -1.51 6.09 12.24
N ALA A 185 -0.92 5.84 13.39
CA ALA A 185 -1.09 4.59 14.11
C ALA A 185 -2.57 4.38 14.44
N LEU A 186 -3.34 3.93 13.42
CA LEU A 186 -4.61 3.28 13.69
C LEU A 186 -4.31 2.24 14.78
N THR A 187 -4.96 2.40 15.92
CA THR A 187 -4.71 1.58 17.10
C THR A 187 -4.96 0.12 16.79
N ASP A 188 -4.37 -0.80 17.53
CA ASP A 188 -4.52 -2.25 17.39
C ASP A 188 -5.96 -2.73 17.29
N THR A 189 -6.87 -1.98 17.88
CA THR A 189 -8.31 -2.25 17.88
C THR A 189 -9.00 -1.90 16.57
N ALA A 190 -8.30 -1.17 15.67
CA ALA A 190 -8.86 -0.75 14.38
C ALA A 190 -8.93 -1.87 13.33
N TRP A 191 -8.26 -3.02 13.55
CA TRP A 191 -8.12 -4.07 12.54
C TRP A 191 -8.73 -5.40 12.97
N VAL A 192 -9.33 -6.10 12.00
CA VAL A 192 -9.98 -7.40 12.21
C VAL A 192 -9.31 -8.43 11.29
N PRO A 193 -8.47 -9.33 11.81
CA PRO A 193 -7.94 -10.44 11.03
C PRO A 193 -9.00 -11.55 10.93
N VAL A 194 -9.34 -11.96 9.70
CA VAL A 194 -10.23 -13.08 9.41
C VAL A 194 -9.49 -14.12 8.60
N ARG A 195 -9.49 -15.38 9.07
CA ARG A 195 -8.87 -16.49 8.35
C ARG A 195 -9.64 -16.78 7.07
N GLU A 196 -8.92 -16.79 5.93
CA GLU A 196 -9.48 -17.15 4.63
C GLU A 196 -9.51 -18.69 4.45
N PRO A 197 -10.61 -19.24 3.96
CA PRO A 197 -10.66 -20.67 3.65
C PRO A 197 -9.78 -20.99 2.43
N GLY A 198 -8.85 -21.92 2.55
CA GLY A 198 -8.08 -22.49 1.42
C GLY A 198 -7.13 -21.54 0.69
N GLY A 199 -6.63 -20.49 1.36
CA GLY A 199 -5.75 -19.49 0.74
C GLY A 199 -4.48 -20.10 0.13
N ALA A 200 -4.11 -19.63 -1.10
CA ALA A 200 -2.88 -20.03 -1.78
C ALA A 200 -1.63 -19.60 -0.99
N ALA A 201 -0.54 -20.37 -1.13
CA ALA A 201 0.74 -20.07 -0.49
C ALA A 201 1.26 -18.67 -0.87
N GLN A 202 1.85 -17.98 0.09
CA GLN A 202 2.54 -16.72 -0.14
C GLN A 202 3.77 -16.94 -1.02
N LEU A 203 3.91 -16.14 -2.06
CA LEU A 203 5.17 -16.05 -2.79
C LEU A 203 6.22 -15.36 -1.91
N SER A 204 7.47 -15.87 -1.93
CA SER A 204 8.56 -15.25 -1.19
C SER A 204 9.02 -13.97 -1.89
N PHE A 205 8.84 -12.82 -1.25
CA PHE A 205 9.40 -11.53 -1.65
C PHE A 205 10.46 -11.07 -0.65
N LEU A 206 11.41 -10.28 -1.09
CA LEU A 206 12.43 -9.73 -0.20
C LEU A 206 11.99 -8.40 0.41
N GLU A 207 12.33 -8.23 1.68
CA GLU A 207 12.33 -6.94 2.36
C GLU A 207 13.71 -6.27 2.22
N ALA A 208 13.69 -4.96 2.02
CA ALA A 208 14.90 -4.12 2.10
C ALA A 208 14.99 -3.36 3.42
#